data_fcfe45707850e28da3f3aa1bddc5737f
#
_entry.id   fcfe45707850e28da3f3aa1bddc5737f
#
_cell.length_a   1.000
_cell.length_b   1.000
_cell.length_c   1.000
_cell.angle_alpha   90.00
_cell.angle_beta   90.00
_cell.angle_gamma   90.00
#
_symmetry.space_group_name_H-M   'P 1'
#
loop_
_entity.id
_entity.type
_entity.pdbx_description
1 polymer ?
#
loop_
_entity_poly.entity_id
_entity_poly.type
_entity_poly.pdbx_seq_one_letter_code
_entity_poly.pdbx_strand_id
1 'polypeptide(L)'
;MNTPIYQVDAFTERLFSGNSACVVLLAEWIPESKLLKIAKENAVAETAFLVMNGGEYHLRWFTPDIEIDLCGHATLAAGHVVLTHLAPDKNAVQFRTISGQLDVERDDTAYRIALPNRPPVPAELPSSISESLSLQPQEVLKARDYVLVYASESQVADLQINREIFDRINLDPGGVAVTAAGRDCDFVSRFFTPQATIMEDPVTGSAHCSLTPYWSERLGKKSLEARQISHRGGELRCEVTGDQVQLFGNAVTYSVGHIRIDED
;
A
#
# COMPACT_ATOMS: atom_id res chain seq x y z
N MET A 1 3.63 3.90 28.93
CA MET A 1 4.56 4.76 28.15
C MET A 1 3.82 5.85 27.38
N ASN A 2 4.46 7.01 27.18
CA ASN A 2 3.93 8.07 26.29
C ASN A 2 4.69 7.99 24.96
N THR A 3 4.03 7.46 23.92
CA THR A 3 4.68 7.00 22.68
C THR A 3 4.29 7.91 21.52
N PRO A 4 5.26 8.49 20.78
CA PRO A 4 4.97 9.34 19.64
C PRO A 4 4.22 8.58 18.53
N ILE A 5 3.22 9.25 17.94
CA ILE A 5 2.46 8.79 16.79
C ILE A 5 2.32 9.90 15.77
N TYR A 6 2.45 9.54 14.50
CA TYR A 6 2.20 10.39 13.35
C TYR A 6 1.13 9.74 12.49
N GLN A 7 0.15 10.50 12.04
CA GLN A 7 -0.76 10.04 10.99
C GLN A 7 -0.39 10.75 9.69
N VAL A 8 -0.17 9.97 8.65
CA VAL A 8 0.35 10.43 7.36
C VAL A 8 -0.55 9.90 6.25
N ASP A 9 -0.96 10.78 5.36
CA ASP A 9 -1.61 10.41 4.11
C ASP A 9 -0.53 10.22 3.04
N ALA A 10 -0.34 8.99 2.55
CA ALA A 10 0.66 8.60 1.57
C ALA A 10 0.07 8.55 0.15
N PHE A 11 0.92 8.75 -0.88
CA PHE A 11 0.56 8.83 -2.29
C PHE A 11 -0.40 9.97 -2.61
N THR A 12 -0.21 11.10 -1.95
CA THR A 12 -0.97 12.33 -2.14
C THR A 12 -0.20 13.56 -1.67
N GLU A 13 -0.50 14.72 -2.25
CA GLU A 13 -0.05 16.04 -1.78
C GLU A 13 -1.11 16.73 -0.90
N ARG A 14 -2.30 16.13 -0.75
CA ARG A 14 -3.46 16.74 -0.10
C ARG A 14 -3.90 15.94 1.10
N LEU A 15 -4.25 16.61 2.18
CA LEU A 15 -4.92 16.00 3.33
C LEU A 15 -6.25 15.37 2.90
N PHE A 16 -6.63 14.29 3.58
CA PHE A 16 -7.89 13.56 3.38
C PHE A 16 -7.98 12.79 2.06
N SER A 17 -6.84 12.64 1.36
CA SER A 17 -6.67 11.83 0.16
C SER A 17 -5.57 10.80 0.38
N GLY A 18 -5.27 9.99 -0.63
CA GLY A 18 -4.24 8.95 -0.53
C GLY A 18 -4.57 7.87 0.49
N ASN A 19 -3.56 7.13 0.91
CA ASN A 19 -3.71 6.07 1.90
C ASN A 19 -3.14 6.50 3.25
N SER A 20 -4.00 6.51 4.26
CA SER A 20 -3.64 6.95 5.61
C SER A 20 -2.94 5.82 6.36
N ALA A 21 -1.76 6.11 6.90
CA ALA A 21 -1.03 5.23 7.80
C ALA A 21 -0.70 5.94 9.11
N CYS A 22 -0.76 5.21 10.22
CA CYS A 22 -0.18 5.66 11.48
C CYS A 22 1.26 5.16 11.59
N VAL A 23 2.17 6.01 12.03
CA VAL A 23 3.58 5.67 12.29
C VAL A 23 3.85 5.86 13.78
N VAL A 24 4.14 4.77 14.48
CA VAL A 24 4.34 4.74 15.93
C VAL A 24 5.81 4.47 16.23
N LEU A 25 6.44 5.36 17.03
CA LEU A 25 7.85 5.25 17.40
C LEU A 25 7.99 4.58 18.75
N LEU A 26 8.42 3.32 18.76
CA LEU A 26 8.65 2.55 19.97
C LEU A 26 10.10 2.65 20.42
N ALA A 27 10.34 2.68 21.73
CA ALA A 27 11.69 2.57 22.30
C ALA A 27 12.26 1.15 22.11
N GLU A 28 11.40 0.14 22.25
CA GLU A 28 11.71 -1.28 22.07
C GLU A 28 10.46 -2.03 21.58
N TRP A 29 10.64 -3.25 21.06
CA TRP A 29 9.50 -4.08 20.65
C TRP A 29 8.65 -4.50 21.84
N ILE A 30 7.36 -4.29 21.73
CA ILE A 30 6.32 -4.76 22.65
C ILE A 30 5.65 -6.02 22.07
N PRO A 31 4.89 -6.80 22.88
CA PRO A 31 4.21 -8.01 22.40
C PRO A 31 3.34 -7.73 21.17
N GLU A 32 3.37 -8.65 20.21
CA GLU A 32 2.61 -8.55 18.94
C GLU A 32 1.12 -8.34 19.16
N SER A 33 0.54 -9.01 20.15
CA SER A 33 -0.86 -8.83 20.54
C SER A 33 -1.20 -7.39 20.94
N LYS A 34 -0.22 -6.65 21.46
CA LYS A 34 -0.35 -5.23 21.83
C LYS A 34 -0.21 -4.34 20.60
N LEU A 35 0.73 -4.66 19.69
CA LEU A 35 0.87 -3.97 18.39
C LEU A 35 -0.44 -4.07 17.58
N LEU A 36 -1.04 -5.26 17.53
CA LEU A 36 -2.31 -5.48 16.83
C LEU A 36 -3.46 -4.69 17.46
N LYS A 37 -3.53 -4.62 18.80
CA LYS A 37 -4.54 -3.79 19.49
C LYS A 37 -4.39 -2.30 19.15
N ILE A 38 -3.15 -1.79 19.09
CA ILE A 38 -2.87 -0.40 18.71
C ILE A 38 -3.27 -0.15 17.25
N ALA A 39 -2.93 -1.06 16.34
CA ALA A 39 -3.33 -0.95 14.93
C ALA A 39 -4.85 -0.94 14.77
N LYS A 40 -5.56 -1.79 15.54
CA LYS A 40 -7.02 -1.84 15.55
C LYS A 40 -7.65 -0.56 16.10
N GLU A 41 -7.08 0.03 17.15
CA GLU A 41 -7.54 1.29 17.74
C GLU A 41 -7.32 2.48 16.80
N ASN A 42 -6.19 2.49 16.07
CA ASN A 42 -5.89 3.52 15.08
C ASN A 42 -6.88 3.52 13.90
N ALA A 43 -7.46 2.36 13.56
CA ALA A 43 -8.53 2.19 12.55
C ALA A 43 -8.20 2.80 11.17
N VAL A 44 -6.92 2.82 10.80
CA VAL A 44 -6.42 3.16 9.46
C VAL A 44 -6.02 1.89 8.71
N ALA A 45 -5.70 2.00 7.41
CA ALA A 45 -5.34 0.84 6.60
C ALA A 45 -4.19 0.05 7.24
N GLU A 46 -3.08 0.71 7.58
CA GLU A 46 -1.98 0.10 8.34
C GLU A 46 -1.36 1.05 9.36
N THR A 47 -0.88 0.44 10.45
CA THR A 47 0.02 1.08 11.41
C THR A 47 1.44 0.53 11.21
N ALA A 48 2.37 1.43 10.93
CA ALA A 48 3.80 1.17 10.89
C ALA A 48 4.40 1.37 12.27
N PHE A 49 5.07 0.37 12.81
CA PHE A 49 5.80 0.47 14.07
C PHE A 49 7.30 0.53 13.78
N LEU A 50 7.96 1.55 14.33
CA LEU A 50 9.39 1.78 14.21
C LEU A 50 10.11 1.59 15.53
N VAL A 51 11.19 0.85 15.50
CA VAL A 51 12.17 0.75 16.60
C VAL A 51 13.54 1.13 16.06
N MET A 52 14.23 2.06 16.71
CA MET A 52 15.63 2.36 16.41
C MET A 52 16.51 1.38 17.22
N ASN A 53 17.28 0.56 16.53
CA ASN A 53 18.20 -0.39 17.13
C ASN A 53 19.59 -0.30 16.48
N GLY A 54 20.62 0.05 17.28
CA GLY A 54 21.99 0.12 16.78
C GLY A 54 22.23 1.11 15.62
N GLY A 55 21.38 2.11 15.46
CA GLY A 55 21.46 3.10 14.35
C GLY A 55 20.66 2.71 13.12
N GLU A 56 19.99 1.56 13.11
CA GLU A 56 19.10 1.07 12.06
C GLU A 56 17.64 1.20 12.49
N TYR A 57 16.76 1.55 11.56
CA TYR A 57 15.31 1.50 11.78
C TYR A 57 14.78 0.12 11.45
N HIS A 58 14.17 -0.56 12.42
CA HIS A 58 13.39 -1.77 12.23
C HIS A 58 11.93 -1.39 12.07
N LEU A 59 11.26 -1.94 11.05
CA LEU A 59 9.89 -1.58 10.66
C LEU A 59 9.02 -2.83 10.54
N ARG A 60 7.84 -2.78 11.17
CA ARG A 60 6.77 -3.77 11.06
C ARG A 60 5.44 -3.08 10.76
N TRP A 61 4.57 -3.76 10.02
CA TRP A 61 3.27 -3.22 9.61
C TRP A 61 2.13 -4.11 10.07
N PHE A 62 1.10 -3.49 10.60
CA PHE A 62 -0.11 -4.16 11.06
C PHE A 62 -1.33 -3.50 10.44
N THR A 63 -2.19 -4.31 9.80
CA THR A 63 -3.58 -3.95 9.55
C THR A 63 -4.37 -4.00 10.87
N PRO A 64 -5.63 -3.58 10.93
CA PRO A 64 -6.49 -3.86 12.10
C PRO A 64 -6.64 -5.36 12.43
N ASP A 65 -6.34 -6.25 11.49
CA ASP A 65 -6.61 -7.68 11.59
C ASP A 65 -5.35 -8.53 11.80
N ILE A 66 -4.24 -8.22 11.10
CA ILE A 66 -3.02 -9.05 11.08
C ILE A 66 -1.74 -8.23 10.89
N GLU A 67 -0.58 -8.82 11.18
CA GLU A 67 0.71 -8.36 10.69
C GLU A 67 0.88 -8.76 9.22
N ILE A 68 1.44 -7.86 8.39
CA ILE A 68 1.70 -8.12 6.97
C ILE A 68 3.20 -8.05 6.65
N ASP A 69 3.60 -8.77 5.60
CA ASP A 69 5.00 -8.94 5.20
C ASP A 69 5.55 -7.79 4.34
N LEU A 70 4.67 -7.04 3.68
CA LEU A 70 5.07 -5.94 2.79
C LEU A 70 3.95 -4.90 2.69
N CYS A 71 4.30 -3.62 2.97
CA CYS A 71 3.39 -2.51 2.83
C CYS A 71 4.07 -1.28 2.23
N GLY A 72 3.74 -0.94 0.98
CA GLY A 72 4.36 0.18 0.26
C GLY A 72 4.00 1.54 0.85
N HIS A 73 2.71 1.84 1.05
CA HIS A 73 2.27 3.16 1.51
C HIS A 73 2.68 3.45 2.96
N ALA A 74 2.59 2.46 3.86
CA ALA A 74 3.01 2.65 5.24
C ALA A 74 4.55 2.73 5.38
N THR A 75 5.32 2.11 4.46
CA THR A 75 6.77 2.31 4.37
C THR A 75 7.10 3.73 3.88
N LEU A 76 6.39 4.23 2.87
CA LEU A 76 6.54 5.59 2.38
C LEU A 76 6.17 6.60 3.48
N ALA A 77 5.08 6.37 4.22
CA ALA A 77 4.69 7.16 5.39
C ALA A 77 5.77 7.15 6.50
N ALA A 78 6.34 5.98 6.81
CA ALA A 78 7.45 5.86 7.76
C ALA A 78 8.69 6.62 7.29
N GLY A 79 9.03 6.53 5.99
CA GLY A 79 10.10 7.30 5.36
C GLY A 79 9.87 8.81 5.48
N HIS A 80 8.65 9.27 5.18
CA HIS A 80 8.24 10.66 5.35
C HIS A 80 8.44 11.12 6.81
N VAL A 81 7.99 10.35 7.80
CA VAL A 81 8.17 10.69 9.22
C VAL A 81 9.65 10.80 9.58
N VAL A 82 10.46 9.82 9.19
CA VAL A 82 11.90 9.86 9.49
C VAL A 82 12.56 11.06 8.83
N LEU A 83 12.37 11.23 7.53
CA LEU A 83 13.05 12.26 6.75
C LEU A 83 12.53 13.68 7.02
N THR A 84 11.29 13.84 7.51
CA THR A 84 10.70 15.17 7.77
C THR A 84 10.81 15.57 9.23
N HIS A 85 10.60 14.63 10.17
CA HIS A 85 10.47 14.95 11.59
C HIS A 85 11.63 14.47 12.46
N LEU A 86 12.29 13.35 12.11
CA LEU A 86 13.29 12.72 12.98
C LEU A 86 14.73 13.01 12.52
N ALA A 87 14.96 13.03 11.22
CA ALA A 87 16.27 13.24 10.62
C ALA A 87 16.15 14.08 9.32
N PRO A 88 15.73 15.36 9.42
CA PRO A 88 15.40 16.18 8.25
C PRO A 88 16.62 16.48 7.34
N ASP A 89 17.83 16.35 7.86
CA ASP A 89 19.07 16.54 7.09
C ASP A 89 19.43 15.33 6.21
N LYS A 90 18.72 14.19 6.38
CA LYS A 90 18.93 13.01 5.55
C LYS A 90 18.05 13.04 4.30
N ASN A 91 18.57 12.50 3.20
CA ASN A 91 17.83 12.32 1.94
C ASN A 91 17.33 10.90 1.72
N ALA A 92 17.75 9.95 2.56
CA ALA A 92 17.33 8.57 2.48
C ALA A 92 17.27 7.93 3.86
N VAL A 93 16.41 6.93 4.00
CA VAL A 93 16.32 6.07 5.17
C VAL A 93 16.19 4.61 4.74
N GLN A 94 16.86 3.73 5.48
CA GLN A 94 16.79 2.28 5.30
C GLN A 94 16.01 1.67 6.45
N PHE A 95 15.08 0.78 6.10
CA PHE A 95 14.29 0.02 7.05
C PHE A 95 14.65 -1.45 6.98
N ARG A 96 14.94 -2.05 8.12
CA ARG A 96 15.02 -3.50 8.26
C ARG A 96 13.62 -4.06 8.52
N THR A 97 13.16 -4.95 7.66
CA THR A 97 11.83 -5.56 7.73
C THR A 97 11.91 -7.08 7.67
N ILE A 98 10.77 -7.76 7.88
CA ILE A 98 10.67 -9.22 7.72
C ILE A 98 10.93 -9.65 6.27
N SER A 99 10.63 -8.80 5.29
CA SER A 99 10.85 -9.04 3.85
C SER A 99 12.21 -8.55 3.35
N GLY A 100 13.12 -8.21 4.25
CA GLY A 100 14.44 -7.68 3.93
C GLY A 100 14.54 -6.18 4.12
N GLN A 101 15.53 -5.58 3.48
CA GLN A 101 15.77 -4.14 3.54
C GLN A 101 14.89 -3.41 2.54
N LEU A 102 14.26 -2.32 2.99
CA LEU A 102 13.53 -1.38 2.15
C LEU A 102 14.12 0.01 2.32
N ASP A 103 14.32 0.69 1.19
CA ASP A 103 14.88 2.02 1.15
C ASP A 103 13.82 3.02 0.73
N VAL A 104 13.74 4.15 1.44
CA VAL A 104 12.94 5.31 1.05
C VAL A 104 13.86 6.48 0.85
N GLU A 105 13.79 7.10 -0.32
CA GLU A 105 14.64 8.23 -0.69
C GLU A 105 13.77 9.42 -1.09
N ARG A 106 14.27 10.64 -0.81
CA ARG A 106 13.67 11.86 -1.38
C ARG A 106 13.93 11.91 -2.87
N ASP A 107 12.90 12.23 -3.64
CA ASP A 107 12.96 12.53 -5.06
C ASP A 107 12.26 13.88 -5.29
N ASP A 108 13.00 14.96 -5.15
CA ASP A 108 12.48 16.33 -5.14
C ASP A 108 11.43 16.52 -4.01
N THR A 109 10.17 16.72 -4.34
CA THR A 109 9.07 16.85 -3.38
C THR A 109 8.44 15.49 -2.99
N ALA A 110 8.70 14.46 -3.77
CA ALA A 110 8.19 13.11 -3.59
C ALA A 110 9.16 12.20 -2.80
N TYR A 111 8.73 10.98 -2.58
CA TYR A 111 9.55 9.89 -2.06
C TYR A 111 9.57 8.75 -3.06
N ARG A 112 10.72 8.09 -3.18
CA ARG A 112 10.91 6.88 -3.96
C ARG A 112 11.04 5.68 -3.03
N ILE A 113 10.33 4.60 -3.38
CA ILE A 113 10.46 3.29 -2.75
C ILE A 113 10.65 2.22 -3.81
N ALA A 114 11.59 1.29 -3.58
CA ALA A 114 11.82 0.14 -4.43
C ALA A 114 11.09 -1.09 -3.88
N LEU A 115 10.27 -1.73 -4.69
CA LEU A 115 9.53 -2.95 -4.35
C LEU A 115 9.84 -4.06 -5.36
N PRO A 116 9.59 -5.35 -5.03
CA PRO A 116 9.83 -6.46 -5.96
C PRO A 116 9.01 -6.34 -7.25
N ASN A 117 9.62 -6.60 -8.40
CA ASN A 117 8.91 -6.74 -9.67
C ASN A 117 8.23 -8.12 -9.70
N ARG A 118 6.90 -8.14 -9.87
CA ARG A 118 6.05 -9.34 -9.85
C ARG A 118 5.15 -9.39 -11.08
N PRO A 119 5.70 -9.64 -12.30
CA PRO A 119 4.89 -9.72 -13.51
C PRO A 119 3.77 -10.76 -13.36
N PRO A 120 2.50 -10.39 -13.58
CA PRO A 120 1.40 -11.31 -13.43
C PRO A 120 1.28 -12.20 -14.68
N VAL A 121 0.82 -13.44 -14.49
CA VAL A 121 0.61 -14.41 -15.56
C VAL A 121 -0.88 -14.77 -15.68
N PRO A 122 -1.36 -15.22 -16.86
CA PRO A 122 -2.74 -15.65 -17.03
C PRO A 122 -3.16 -16.68 -15.96
N ALA A 123 -4.36 -16.53 -15.42
CA ALA A 123 -4.90 -17.38 -14.36
C ALA A 123 -6.41 -17.59 -14.50
N GLU A 124 -6.92 -18.61 -13.82
CA GLU A 124 -8.36 -18.82 -13.68
C GLU A 124 -8.92 -17.94 -12.55
N LEU A 125 -10.11 -17.40 -12.75
CA LEU A 125 -10.80 -16.60 -11.74
C LEU A 125 -11.64 -17.50 -10.84
N PRO A 126 -11.38 -17.55 -9.52
CA PRO A 126 -12.22 -18.30 -8.57
C PRO A 126 -13.69 -17.83 -8.62
N SER A 127 -14.63 -18.79 -8.50
CA SER A 127 -16.06 -18.50 -8.57
C SER A 127 -16.51 -17.48 -7.53
N SER A 128 -15.99 -17.56 -6.30
CA SER A 128 -16.28 -16.59 -5.24
C SER A 128 -15.84 -15.16 -5.58
N ILE A 129 -14.79 -14.98 -6.40
CA ILE A 129 -14.44 -13.66 -6.92
C ILE A 129 -15.39 -13.30 -8.07
N SER A 130 -15.51 -14.14 -9.11
CA SER A 130 -16.32 -13.82 -10.29
C SER A 130 -17.79 -13.55 -9.96
N GLU A 131 -18.41 -14.34 -9.07
CA GLU A 131 -19.78 -14.16 -8.62
C GLU A 131 -20.00 -12.91 -7.75
N SER A 132 -18.92 -12.39 -7.14
CA SER A 132 -18.98 -11.17 -6.33
C SER A 132 -18.96 -9.89 -7.17
N LEU A 133 -18.48 -9.96 -8.43
CA LEU A 133 -18.26 -8.79 -9.28
C LEU A 133 -19.55 -8.40 -10.03
N SER A 134 -19.91 -7.12 -9.99
CA SER A 134 -21.01 -6.57 -10.81
C SER A 134 -20.72 -6.56 -12.31
N LEU A 135 -19.44 -6.56 -12.70
CA LEU A 135 -18.94 -6.60 -14.07
C LEU A 135 -17.82 -7.62 -14.18
N GLN A 136 -17.79 -8.39 -15.27
CA GLN A 136 -16.71 -9.37 -15.49
C GLN A 136 -15.50 -8.72 -16.18
N PRO A 137 -14.26 -9.11 -15.80
CA PRO A 137 -13.06 -8.61 -16.46
C PRO A 137 -12.88 -9.22 -17.87
N GLN A 138 -12.09 -8.54 -18.70
CA GLN A 138 -11.67 -9.06 -20.00
C GLN A 138 -10.48 -10.02 -19.90
N GLU A 139 -9.57 -9.75 -18.97
CA GLU A 139 -8.39 -10.58 -18.72
C GLU A 139 -8.28 -10.85 -17.23
N VAL A 140 -7.83 -12.06 -16.89
CA VAL A 140 -7.55 -12.50 -15.52
C VAL A 140 -6.11 -12.94 -15.44
N LEU A 141 -5.35 -12.28 -14.59
CA LEU A 141 -3.95 -12.61 -14.34
C LEU A 141 -3.73 -12.75 -12.83
N LYS A 142 -2.61 -13.35 -12.46
CA LYS A 142 -2.22 -13.52 -11.07
C LYS A 142 -0.70 -13.47 -10.91
N ALA A 143 -0.26 -12.82 -9.86
CA ALA A 143 1.06 -12.96 -9.24
C ALA A 143 0.84 -13.28 -7.77
N ARG A 144 1.20 -12.39 -6.85
CA ARG A 144 0.73 -12.44 -5.45
C ARG A 144 -0.78 -12.20 -5.40
N ASP A 145 -1.22 -11.14 -6.06
CA ASP A 145 -2.60 -10.70 -6.15
C ASP A 145 -3.24 -11.14 -7.47
N TYR A 146 -4.56 -11.26 -7.52
CA TYR A 146 -5.27 -11.32 -8.78
C TYR A 146 -5.25 -9.93 -9.43
N VAL A 147 -5.06 -9.90 -10.75
CA VAL A 147 -5.13 -8.68 -11.57
C VAL A 147 -6.24 -8.88 -12.60
N LEU A 148 -7.31 -8.11 -12.46
CA LEU A 148 -8.49 -8.16 -13.30
C LEU A 148 -8.52 -6.94 -14.22
N VAL A 149 -8.38 -7.17 -15.52
CA VAL A 149 -8.29 -6.10 -16.52
C VAL A 149 -9.64 -5.83 -17.14
N TYR A 150 -10.04 -4.58 -17.13
CA TYR A 150 -11.31 -4.08 -17.67
C TYR A 150 -11.09 -3.24 -18.94
N ALA A 151 -12.16 -3.06 -19.74
CA ALA A 151 -12.10 -2.33 -21.00
C ALA A 151 -11.90 -0.82 -20.82
N SER A 152 -12.31 -0.24 -19.70
CA SER A 152 -12.28 1.21 -19.49
C SER A 152 -12.20 1.58 -18.02
N GLU A 153 -11.67 2.80 -17.78
CA GLU A 153 -11.65 3.43 -16.46
C GLU A 153 -13.06 3.50 -15.83
N SER A 154 -14.10 3.77 -16.62
CA SER A 154 -15.47 3.82 -16.10
C SER A 154 -15.93 2.47 -15.56
N GLN A 155 -15.56 1.35 -16.18
CA GLN A 155 -15.87 0.02 -15.65
C GLN A 155 -15.19 -0.24 -14.33
N VAL A 156 -13.94 0.20 -14.16
CA VAL A 156 -13.22 0.11 -12.88
C VAL A 156 -13.88 1.01 -11.82
N ALA A 157 -14.25 2.24 -12.18
CA ALA A 157 -14.89 3.20 -11.27
C ALA A 157 -16.25 2.70 -10.79
N ASP A 158 -17.09 2.17 -11.70
CA ASP A 158 -18.46 1.75 -11.42
C ASP A 158 -18.55 0.34 -10.83
N LEU A 159 -17.44 -0.40 -10.77
CA LEU A 159 -17.42 -1.78 -10.26
C LEU A 159 -17.91 -1.82 -8.81
N GLN A 160 -18.88 -2.71 -8.58
CA GLN A 160 -19.36 -3.02 -7.24
C GLN A 160 -18.97 -4.46 -6.89
N ILE A 161 -18.62 -4.68 -5.63
CA ILE A 161 -18.28 -6.00 -5.11
C ILE A 161 -19.33 -6.40 -4.05
N ASN A 162 -19.94 -7.56 -4.25
CA ASN A 162 -20.78 -8.17 -3.21
C ASN A 162 -19.89 -8.80 -2.15
N ARG A 163 -19.76 -8.11 -1.01
CA ARG A 163 -18.90 -8.52 0.10
C ARG A 163 -19.22 -9.90 0.64
N GLU A 164 -20.51 -10.27 0.76
CA GLU A 164 -20.93 -11.58 1.31
C GLU A 164 -20.43 -12.75 0.47
N ILE A 165 -20.32 -12.56 -0.86
CA ILE A 165 -19.78 -13.58 -1.77
C ILE A 165 -18.26 -13.51 -1.78
N PHE A 166 -17.69 -12.30 -1.86
CA PHE A 166 -16.26 -12.06 -1.91
C PHE A 166 -15.53 -12.61 -0.68
N ASP A 167 -16.10 -12.45 0.51
CA ASP A 167 -15.53 -12.93 1.78
C ASP A 167 -15.56 -14.47 1.95
N ARG A 168 -16.07 -15.23 0.96
CA ARG A 168 -16.01 -16.70 0.95
C ARG A 168 -14.63 -17.27 0.59
N ILE A 169 -13.73 -16.42 0.04
CA ILE A 169 -12.35 -16.81 -0.28
C ILE A 169 -11.39 -16.14 0.70
N ASN A 170 -10.33 -16.85 1.07
CA ASN A 170 -9.18 -16.28 1.74
C ASN A 170 -8.05 -16.13 0.72
N LEU A 171 -7.53 -14.92 0.55
CA LEU A 171 -6.41 -14.60 -0.33
C LEU A 171 -5.15 -14.16 0.45
N ASP A 172 -5.21 -14.20 1.79
CA ASP A 172 -4.13 -13.72 2.63
C ASP A 172 -2.79 -14.44 2.37
N PRO A 173 -1.71 -13.69 2.14
CA PRO A 173 -1.56 -12.24 2.23
C PRO A 173 -1.82 -11.47 0.91
N GLY A 174 -2.78 -11.80 0.08
CA GLY A 174 -3.07 -11.17 -1.22
C GLY A 174 -4.45 -10.53 -1.30
N GLY A 175 -4.77 -9.98 -2.49
CA GLY A 175 -6.04 -9.35 -2.80
C GLY A 175 -6.36 -9.39 -4.30
N VAL A 176 -7.26 -8.51 -4.71
CA VAL A 176 -7.73 -8.37 -6.09
C VAL A 176 -7.53 -6.94 -6.54
N ALA A 177 -6.59 -6.73 -7.46
CA ALA A 177 -6.41 -5.49 -8.19
C ALA A 177 -7.30 -5.48 -9.42
N VAL A 178 -8.13 -4.46 -9.57
CA VAL A 178 -8.89 -4.21 -10.80
C VAL A 178 -8.28 -3.02 -11.52
N THR A 179 -8.12 -3.09 -12.85
CA THR A 179 -7.38 -2.07 -13.60
C THR A 179 -7.90 -1.88 -15.02
N ALA A 180 -7.68 -0.70 -15.56
CA ALA A 180 -7.92 -0.34 -16.96
C ALA A 180 -6.96 0.75 -17.41
N ALA A 181 -6.87 1.01 -18.73
CA ALA A 181 -6.22 2.19 -19.26
C ALA A 181 -6.90 3.45 -18.70
N GLY A 182 -6.10 4.43 -18.25
CA GLY A 182 -6.59 5.71 -17.75
C GLY A 182 -6.96 6.67 -18.89
N ARG A 183 -7.76 7.68 -18.57
CA ARG A 183 -8.10 8.78 -19.52
C ARG A 183 -7.03 9.88 -19.48
N ASP A 184 -6.64 10.26 -18.26
CA ASP A 184 -5.71 11.36 -17.99
C ASP A 184 -4.39 10.87 -17.34
N CYS A 185 -4.20 9.56 -17.30
CA CYS A 185 -3.00 8.88 -16.83
C CYS A 185 -2.79 7.59 -17.63
N ASP A 186 -1.70 6.87 -17.42
CA ASP A 186 -1.43 5.65 -18.18
C ASP A 186 -2.38 4.51 -17.80
N PHE A 187 -2.66 4.34 -16.50
CA PHE A 187 -3.65 3.36 -16.04
C PHE A 187 -4.29 3.78 -14.72
N VAL A 188 -5.47 3.21 -14.48
CA VAL A 188 -6.17 3.32 -13.21
C VAL A 188 -6.31 1.98 -12.53
N SER A 189 -6.48 1.98 -11.19
CA SER A 189 -6.70 0.78 -10.42
C SER A 189 -7.62 1.00 -9.22
N ARG A 190 -8.18 -0.10 -8.68
CA ARG A 190 -8.72 -0.22 -7.32
C ARG A 190 -8.23 -1.54 -6.75
N PHE A 191 -8.20 -1.69 -5.43
CA PHE A 191 -7.71 -2.89 -4.77
C PHE A 191 -8.64 -3.32 -3.64
N PHE A 192 -8.94 -4.63 -3.60
CA PHE A 192 -9.87 -5.20 -2.66
C PHE A 192 -9.29 -6.44 -1.97
N THR A 193 -9.51 -6.55 -0.67
CA THR A 193 -9.08 -7.68 0.15
C THR A 193 -10.29 -8.33 0.78
N PRO A 194 -10.57 -9.62 0.48
CA PRO A 194 -11.66 -10.33 1.12
C PRO A 194 -11.38 -10.54 2.60
N GLN A 195 -12.43 -10.61 3.41
CA GLN A 195 -12.40 -10.82 4.87
C GLN A 195 -11.71 -9.70 5.68
N ALA A 196 -11.09 -8.72 5.03
CA ALA A 196 -10.45 -7.61 5.72
C ALA A 196 -11.49 -6.64 6.32
N THR A 197 -11.15 -6.03 7.46
CA THR A 197 -11.97 -4.95 8.06
C THR A 197 -12.13 -3.80 7.07
N ILE A 198 -11.05 -3.41 6.38
CA ILE A 198 -11.05 -2.44 5.29
C ILE A 198 -11.00 -3.21 3.97
N MET A 199 -12.17 -3.42 3.34
CA MET A 199 -12.28 -4.21 2.12
C MET A 199 -11.59 -3.55 0.91
N GLU A 200 -11.77 -2.24 0.72
CA GLU A 200 -11.10 -1.49 -0.35
C GLU A 200 -9.93 -0.69 0.21
N ASP A 201 -8.71 -1.08 -0.19
CA ASP A 201 -7.50 -0.35 0.19
C ASP A 201 -7.37 0.93 -0.65
N PRO A 202 -7.23 2.11 -0.02
CA PRO A 202 -7.25 3.39 -0.75
C PRO A 202 -6.16 3.54 -1.81
N VAL A 203 -4.89 3.18 -1.50
CA VAL A 203 -3.77 3.17 -2.45
C VAL A 203 -2.79 2.06 -2.08
N THR A 204 -2.62 1.10 -2.98
CA THR A 204 -1.91 -0.15 -2.72
C THR A 204 -0.57 -0.21 -3.44
N GLY A 205 0.49 0.17 -2.76
CA GLY A 205 1.84 0.12 -3.34
C GLY A 205 2.22 -1.29 -3.83
N SER A 206 1.91 -2.34 -3.07
CA SER A 206 2.23 -3.73 -3.41
C SER A 206 1.50 -4.24 -4.66
N ALA A 207 0.30 -3.76 -4.96
CA ALA A 207 -0.41 -4.10 -6.21
C ALA A 207 0.34 -3.58 -7.44
N HIS A 208 1.02 -2.43 -7.30
CA HIS A 208 1.81 -1.84 -8.38
C HIS A 208 3.07 -2.66 -8.72
N CYS A 209 3.50 -3.58 -7.86
CA CYS A 209 4.50 -4.59 -8.21
C CYS A 209 4.09 -5.45 -9.42
N SER A 210 2.78 -5.64 -9.62
CA SER A 210 2.22 -6.41 -10.74
C SER A 210 1.61 -5.52 -11.82
N LEU A 211 0.96 -4.44 -11.43
CA LEU A 211 0.33 -3.51 -12.38
C LEU A 211 1.37 -2.79 -13.24
N THR A 212 2.49 -2.36 -12.66
CA THR A 212 3.53 -1.63 -13.39
C THR A 212 4.16 -2.45 -14.51
N PRO A 213 4.66 -3.68 -14.32
CA PRO A 213 5.20 -4.48 -15.42
C PRO A 213 4.13 -4.81 -16.48
N TYR A 214 2.89 -5.11 -16.09
CA TYR A 214 1.81 -5.37 -17.03
C TYR A 214 1.55 -4.17 -17.94
N TRP A 215 1.38 -2.98 -17.38
CA TRP A 215 1.10 -1.77 -18.16
C TRP A 215 2.32 -1.26 -18.90
N SER A 216 3.54 -1.42 -18.36
CA SER A 216 4.80 -1.08 -19.02
C SER A 216 4.96 -1.86 -20.33
N GLU A 217 4.71 -3.17 -20.31
CA GLU A 217 4.75 -4.01 -21.50
C GLU A 217 3.65 -3.62 -22.50
N ARG A 218 2.41 -3.46 -22.03
CA ARG A 218 1.25 -3.17 -22.86
C ARG A 218 1.32 -1.80 -23.56
N LEU A 219 1.90 -0.81 -22.91
CA LEU A 219 2.02 0.56 -23.42
C LEU A 219 3.38 0.85 -24.06
N GLY A 220 4.36 -0.05 -23.91
CA GLY A 220 5.73 0.17 -24.37
C GLY A 220 6.44 1.32 -23.67
N LYS A 221 6.07 1.61 -22.40
CA LYS A 221 6.61 2.70 -21.59
C LYS A 221 7.35 2.16 -20.38
N LYS A 222 8.47 2.79 -20.00
CA LYS A 222 9.22 2.45 -18.77
C LYS A 222 8.72 3.19 -17.55
N SER A 223 8.32 4.45 -17.70
CA SER A 223 7.77 5.29 -16.65
C SER A 223 6.29 5.52 -16.92
N LEU A 224 5.46 5.29 -15.91
CA LEU A 224 4.01 5.29 -15.99
C LEU A 224 3.41 6.18 -14.90
N GLU A 225 2.43 6.98 -15.28
CA GLU A 225 1.57 7.71 -14.34
C GLU A 225 0.34 6.86 -14.02
N ALA A 226 0.15 6.53 -12.74
CA ALA A 226 -0.92 5.68 -12.26
C ALA A 226 -1.83 6.42 -11.28
N ARG A 227 -3.13 6.11 -11.31
CA ARG A 227 -4.08 6.55 -10.30
C ARG A 227 -4.82 5.36 -9.72
N GLN A 228 -4.82 5.23 -8.40
CA GLN A 228 -5.78 4.34 -7.72
C GLN A 228 -7.03 5.17 -7.40
N ILE A 229 -8.14 4.81 -8.07
CA ILE A 229 -9.39 5.57 -8.07
C ILE A 229 -10.40 5.09 -7.01
N SER A 230 -9.89 4.76 -5.83
CA SER A 230 -10.71 4.51 -4.64
C SER A 230 -11.46 5.79 -4.21
N HIS A 231 -12.30 5.69 -3.18
CA HIS A 231 -13.00 6.87 -2.62
C HIS A 231 -12.02 7.99 -2.18
N ARG A 232 -10.84 7.65 -1.63
CA ARG A 232 -9.82 8.63 -1.24
C ARG A 232 -8.94 9.06 -2.41
N GLY A 233 -8.74 8.16 -3.36
CA GLY A 233 -7.86 8.35 -4.50
C GLY A 233 -6.38 8.47 -4.12
N GLY A 234 -5.50 8.32 -5.10
CA GLY A 234 -4.07 8.60 -4.95
C GLY A 234 -3.33 8.45 -6.27
N GLU A 235 -2.16 9.06 -6.32
CA GLU A 235 -1.35 9.19 -7.53
C GLU A 235 0.06 8.63 -7.29
N LEU A 236 0.56 7.90 -8.28
CA LEU A 236 1.87 7.28 -8.25
C LEU A 236 2.52 7.42 -9.63
N ARG A 237 3.82 7.73 -9.65
CA ARG A 237 4.66 7.45 -10.80
C ARG A 237 5.36 6.10 -10.57
N CYS A 238 5.36 5.24 -11.56
CA CYS A 238 5.84 3.87 -11.46
C CYS A 238 6.86 3.57 -12.55
N GLU A 239 7.97 2.87 -12.21
CA GLU A 239 9.00 2.50 -13.17
C GLU A 239 9.46 1.06 -12.96
N VAL A 240 9.63 0.30 -14.06
CA VAL A 240 10.26 -1.03 -14.01
C VAL A 240 11.77 -0.87 -14.15
N THR A 241 12.52 -1.35 -13.16
CA THR A 241 14.00 -1.31 -13.16
C THR A 241 14.54 -2.68 -12.76
N GLY A 242 14.83 -3.52 -13.75
CA GLY A 242 15.33 -4.90 -13.54
C GLY A 242 14.30 -5.74 -12.78
N ASP A 243 14.70 -6.25 -11.63
CA ASP A 243 13.88 -7.08 -10.73
C ASP A 243 13.04 -6.26 -9.73
N GLN A 244 13.02 -4.94 -9.88
CA GLN A 244 12.29 -4.02 -9.01
C GLN A 244 11.30 -3.16 -9.78
N VAL A 245 10.29 -2.71 -9.06
CA VAL A 245 9.40 -1.61 -9.42
C VAL A 245 9.71 -0.44 -8.49
N GLN A 246 10.07 0.70 -9.09
CA GLN A 246 10.24 1.94 -8.36
C GLN A 246 8.88 2.66 -8.30
N LEU A 247 8.42 2.96 -7.10
CA LEU A 247 7.21 3.75 -6.89
C LEU A 247 7.60 5.12 -6.35
N PHE A 248 7.04 6.15 -6.95
CA PHE A 248 7.21 7.54 -6.53
C PHE A 248 5.86 8.10 -6.10
N GLY A 249 5.84 8.76 -4.97
CA GLY A 249 4.63 9.38 -4.44
C GLY A 249 4.92 10.38 -3.34
N ASN A 250 4.01 11.32 -3.17
CA ASN A 250 4.07 12.30 -2.11
C ASN A 250 3.49 11.74 -0.81
N ALA A 251 3.78 12.41 0.30
CA ALA A 251 3.16 12.12 1.58
C ALA A 251 2.98 13.42 2.37
N VAL A 252 1.89 13.51 3.12
CA VAL A 252 1.57 14.68 3.95
C VAL A 252 1.21 14.25 5.36
N THR A 253 1.82 14.89 6.36
CA THR A 253 1.49 14.66 7.76
C THR A 253 0.11 15.26 8.08
N TYR A 254 -0.85 14.42 8.48
CA TYR A 254 -2.16 14.88 8.95
C TYR A 254 -2.12 15.30 10.43
N SER A 255 -1.54 14.47 11.29
CA SER A 255 -1.47 14.77 12.72
C SER A 255 -0.18 14.25 13.36
N VAL A 256 0.22 14.91 14.45
CA VAL A 256 1.33 14.50 15.32
C VAL A 256 0.82 14.51 16.76
N GLY A 257 1.09 13.43 17.49
CA GLY A 257 0.61 13.30 18.86
C GLY A 257 1.36 12.23 19.66
N HIS A 258 0.72 11.77 20.71
CA HIS A 258 1.22 10.68 21.56
C HIS A 258 0.07 9.75 21.92
N ILE A 259 0.35 8.46 21.92
CA ILE A 259 -0.52 7.44 22.50
C ILE A 259 0.01 6.98 23.84
N ARG A 260 -0.89 6.50 24.72
CA ARG A 260 -0.51 5.87 25.98
C ARG A 260 -0.53 4.36 25.81
N ILE A 261 0.57 3.73 26.15
CA ILE A 261 0.69 2.27 26.15
C ILE A 261 0.93 1.85 27.60
N ASP A 262 0.00 1.07 28.15
CA ASP A 262 0.12 0.57 29.51
C ASP A 262 1.23 -0.50 29.59
N GLU A 263 2.00 -0.47 30.67
CA GLU A 263 2.94 -1.51 31.06
C GLU A 263 2.10 -2.59 31.75
N ASP A 264 2.00 -3.79 31.16
CA ASP A 264 1.36 -4.95 31.79
C ASP A 264 2.36 -5.68 32.68
#